data_5b11b574efd7acf7984e24aa4dea22eb
#
_entry.id   5b11b574efd7acf7984e24aa4dea22eb
#
_cell.length_a   1.000
_cell.length_b   1.000
_cell.length_c   1.000
_cell.angle_alpha   90.00
_cell.angle_beta   90.00
_cell.angle_gamma   90.00
#
_symmetry.space_group_name_H-M   'P 1'
#
loop_
_entity.id
_entity.type
_entity.pdbx_description
1 polymer ?
#
loop_
_entity_poly.entity_id
_entity_poly.type
_entity_poly.pdbx_seq_one_letter_code
_entity_poly.pdbx_strand_id
1 'polypeptide(L)'
;MKEYKENMEKILEIMPEGWKEAARSQKAFIRGRNIKTPEELLRLNFLYQTYGGTYGLTSALTQISENQEGLNKTAVEKRIVNSASWLKWLCENLSRQEGFLVTPPEWLKNYKINLVDASDYSCNGSRGSDFRLHYMMDLFTMNTTELYFTPASEGETLTRYTKIKDKDIIVADRGYCSIREINYVVEHKGDYVIRMRSNSFNLYTKDGTKYDLTEELKMDDTPGRKIDLNL
;
A
#
# COMPACT_ATOMS: atom_id res chain seq x y z
N MET A 1 27.61 -0.98 -10.20
CA MET A 1 27.99 -2.06 -9.23
C MET A 1 28.46 -1.49 -7.88
N LYS A 2 29.37 -0.52 -7.80
CA LYS A 2 29.80 0.09 -6.50
C LYS A 2 28.60 0.76 -5.80
N GLU A 3 27.87 1.61 -6.50
CA GLU A 3 26.67 2.30 -6.03
C GLU A 3 25.58 1.31 -5.52
N TYR A 4 25.38 0.21 -6.25
CA TYR A 4 24.43 -0.85 -5.81
C TYR A 4 24.85 -1.42 -4.43
N LYS A 5 26.12 -1.71 -4.23
CA LYS A 5 26.61 -2.27 -2.96
C LYS A 5 26.45 -1.28 -1.80
N GLU A 6 26.80 -0.02 -2.01
CA GLU A 6 26.63 1.05 -1.02
C GLU A 6 25.14 1.27 -0.66
N ASN A 7 24.25 1.24 -1.65
CA ASN A 7 22.81 1.35 -1.40
C ASN A 7 22.25 0.13 -0.67
N MET A 8 22.74 -1.08 -0.98
CA MET A 8 22.33 -2.29 -0.27
C MET A 8 22.75 -2.30 1.19
N GLU A 9 23.93 -1.76 1.53
CA GLU A 9 24.36 -1.63 2.93
C GLU A 9 23.42 -0.71 3.71
N LYS A 10 23.06 0.45 3.16
CA LYS A 10 22.07 1.36 3.76
C LYS A 10 20.69 0.70 3.94
N ILE A 11 20.25 -0.10 2.96
CA ILE A 11 18.99 -0.85 3.07
C ILE A 11 19.06 -1.87 4.21
N LEU A 12 20.19 -2.55 4.38
CA LEU A 12 20.36 -3.53 5.46
C LEU A 12 20.35 -2.88 6.87
N GLU A 13 20.80 -1.63 6.99
CA GLU A 13 20.79 -0.87 8.23
C GLU A 13 19.38 -0.51 8.71
N ILE A 14 18.43 -0.31 7.78
CA ILE A 14 17.04 0.05 8.11
C ILE A 14 16.11 -1.17 8.22
N MET A 15 16.62 -2.40 8.08
CA MET A 15 15.77 -3.59 8.19
C MET A 15 15.17 -3.74 9.58
N PRO A 16 13.87 -4.12 9.67
CA PRO A 16 13.19 -4.25 10.95
C PRO A 16 13.80 -5.38 11.80
N GLU A 17 13.74 -5.25 13.11
CA GLU A 17 14.19 -6.32 14.01
C GLU A 17 13.51 -7.66 13.66
N GLY A 18 14.27 -8.74 13.73
CA GLY A 18 13.77 -10.09 13.43
C GLY A 18 13.58 -10.40 11.94
N TRP A 19 14.01 -9.57 11.02
CA TRP A 19 13.79 -9.76 9.58
C TRP A 19 14.45 -11.04 9.01
N LYS A 20 15.56 -11.49 9.60
CA LYS A 20 16.24 -12.74 9.19
C LYS A 20 15.47 -13.97 9.67
N GLU A 21 14.93 -13.92 10.86
CA GLU A 21 14.07 -14.94 11.45
C GLU A 21 12.75 -15.02 10.66
N ALA A 22 12.21 -13.86 10.28
CA ALA A 22 11.03 -13.77 9.42
C ALA A 22 11.26 -14.44 8.06
N ALA A 23 12.43 -14.33 7.46
CA ALA A 23 12.75 -15.05 6.22
C ALA A 23 12.59 -16.56 6.35
N ARG A 24 12.88 -17.13 7.54
CA ARG A 24 12.73 -18.55 7.83
C ARG A 24 11.28 -18.91 8.17
N SER A 25 10.63 -18.16 9.04
CA SER A 25 9.24 -18.41 9.46
C SER A 25 8.26 -18.27 8.29
N GLN A 26 8.51 -17.33 7.37
CA GLN A 26 7.76 -17.15 6.12
C GLN A 26 8.17 -18.11 5.01
N LYS A 27 9.07 -19.07 5.29
CA LYS A 27 9.56 -20.09 4.35
C LYS A 27 10.25 -19.53 3.08
N ALA A 28 10.64 -18.27 3.07
CA ALA A 28 11.44 -17.68 2.00
C ALA A 28 12.86 -18.28 1.99
N PHE A 29 13.44 -18.47 3.17
CA PHE A 29 14.76 -19.04 3.35
C PHE A 29 14.72 -20.33 4.19
N ILE A 30 14.71 -21.49 3.53
CA ILE A 30 14.59 -22.79 4.18
C ILE A 30 15.98 -23.45 4.37
N ARG A 31 16.82 -23.41 3.34
CA ARG A 31 18.15 -24.06 3.34
C ARG A 31 19.17 -23.18 2.65
N GLY A 32 20.31 -23.00 3.31
CA GLY A 32 21.50 -22.36 2.74
C GLY A 32 22.25 -23.31 1.79
N ARG A 33 21.99 -23.16 0.48
CA ARG A 33 22.78 -23.81 -0.57
C ARG A 33 23.61 -22.74 -1.28
N ASN A 34 23.25 -22.42 -2.53
CA ASN A 34 23.88 -21.37 -3.32
C ASN A 34 23.58 -19.95 -2.76
N ILE A 35 22.40 -19.74 -2.18
CA ILE A 35 22.06 -18.59 -1.33
C ILE A 35 22.23 -19.06 0.11
N LYS A 36 23.18 -18.49 0.83
CA LYS A 36 23.60 -18.96 2.16
C LYS A 36 22.92 -18.24 3.31
N THR A 37 22.50 -16.99 3.09
CA THR A 37 21.92 -16.12 4.13
C THR A 37 20.66 -15.40 3.65
N PRO A 38 19.80 -14.92 4.57
CA PRO A 38 18.69 -14.06 4.22
C PRO A 38 19.11 -12.75 3.54
N GLU A 39 20.28 -12.21 3.88
CA GLU A 39 20.86 -11.02 3.23
C GLU A 39 21.13 -11.27 1.74
N GLU A 40 21.74 -12.40 1.42
CA GLU A 40 21.96 -12.79 0.02
C GLU A 40 20.62 -12.97 -0.72
N LEU A 41 19.60 -13.51 -0.05
CA LEU A 41 18.26 -13.63 -0.63
C LEU A 41 17.62 -12.26 -0.86
N LEU A 42 17.79 -11.32 0.06
CA LEU A 42 17.31 -9.95 -0.12
C LEU A 42 18.01 -9.27 -1.29
N ARG A 43 19.34 -9.38 -1.38
CA ARG A 43 20.14 -8.88 -2.50
C ARG A 43 19.68 -9.46 -3.84
N LEU A 44 19.36 -10.74 -3.91
CA LEU A 44 18.81 -11.40 -5.09
C LEU A 44 17.49 -10.76 -5.54
N ASN A 45 16.59 -10.49 -4.60
CA ASN A 45 15.30 -9.82 -4.88
C ASN A 45 15.51 -8.39 -5.40
N PHE A 46 16.42 -7.63 -4.83
CA PHE A 46 16.75 -6.29 -5.32
C PHE A 46 17.41 -6.31 -6.70
N LEU A 47 18.33 -7.23 -6.97
CA LEU A 47 18.93 -7.40 -8.30
C LEU A 47 17.87 -7.70 -9.35
N TYR A 48 16.92 -8.58 -9.02
CA TYR A 48 15.81 -8.91 -9.91
C TYR A 48 15.00 -7.67 -10.26
N GLN A 49 14.61 -6.88 -9.28
CA GLN A 49 13.78 -5.70 -9.49
C GLN A 49 14.54 -4.55 -10.18
N THR A 50 15.79 -4.30 -9.79
CA THR A 50 16.56 -3.15 -10.27
C THR A 50 16.99 -3.29 -11.72
N TYR A 51 17.28 -4.51 -12.18
CA TYR A 51 17.87 -4.75 -13.50
C TYR A 51 16.93 -5.44 -14.50
N GLY A 52 15.65 -5.15 -14.43
CA GLY A 52 14.70 -5.49 -15.47
C GLY A 52 13.90 -6.77 -15.30
N GLY A 53 13.87 -7.36 -14.10
CA GLY A 53 12.90 -8.40 -13.73
C GLY A 53 12.97 -9.70 -14.52
N THR A 54 14.13 -10.07 -15.10
CA THR A 54 14.29 -11.37 -15.75
C THR A 54 15.17 -12.30 -14.95
N TYR A 55 14.72 -13.53 -14.74
CA TYR A 55 15.45 -14.53 -13.95
C TYR A 55 16.81 -14.89 -14.55
N GLY A 56 16.93 -14.85 -15.87
CA GLY A 56 18.20 -15.14 -16.57
C GLY A 56 19.24 -14.04 -16.32
N LEU A 57 18.86 -12.77 -16.48
CA LEU A 57 19.74 -11.65 -16.20
C LEU A 57 20.13 -11.59 -14.72
N THR A 58 19.17 -11.82 -13.83
CA THR A 58 19.43 -11.87 -12.38
C THR A 58 20.41 -12.96 -12.03
N SER A 59 20.30 -14.16 -12.65
CA SER A 59 21.26 -15.25 -12.51
C SER A 59 22.68 -14.81 -12.89
N ALA A 60 22.84 -14.18 -14.06
CA ALA A 60 24.13 -13.69 -14.54
C ALA A 60 24.71 -12.58 -13.62
N LEU A 61 23.87 -11.62 -13.21
CA LEU A 61 24.28 -10.54 -12.32
C LEU A 61 24.70 -11.06 -10.95
N THR A 62 24.00 -12.05 -10.39
CA THR A 62 24.38 -12.65 -9.09
C THR A 62 25.74 -13.34 -9.16
N GLN A 63 26.05 -14.03 -10.27
CA GLN A 63 27.37 -14.62 -10.48
C GLN A 63 28.49 -13.57 -10.52
N ILE A 64 28.24 -12.43 -11.20
CA ILE A 64 29.24 -11.37 -11.34
C ILE A 64 29.38 -10.54 -10.06
N SER A 65 28.27 -10.18 -9.40
CA SER A 65 28.26 -9.25 -8.27
C SER A 65 28.57 -9.89 -6.93
N GLU A 66 28.11 -11.10 -6.71
CA GLU A 66 28.17 -11.80 -5.42
C GLU A 66 29.09 -13.02 -5.45
N ASN A 67 29.78 -13.27 -6.56
CA ASN A 67 30.68 -14.42 -6.73
C ASN A 67 30.00 -15.78 -6.42
N GLN A 68 28.67 -15.87 -6.69
CA GLN A 68 27.88 -17.04 -6.36
C GLN A 68 27.81 -17.99 -7.55
N GLU A 69 28.57 -19.05 -7.49
CA GLU A 69 28.51 -20.11 -8.50
C GLU A 69 27.21 -20.94 -8.40
N GLY A 70 26.70 -21.34 -9.54
CA GLY A 70 25.65 -22.37 -9.63
C GLY A 70 24.21 -21.89 -9.43
N LEU A 71 23.93 -20.58 -9.47
CA LEU A 71 22.56 -20.09 -9.47
C LEU A 71 22.02 -20.01 -10.90
N ASN A 72 21.20 -20.98 -11.29
CA ASN A 72 20.56 -20.99 -12.60
C ASN A 72 19.20 -20.24 -12.58
N LYS A 73 18.65 -19.95 -13.76
CA LYS A 73 17.37 -19.28 -13.98
C LYS A 73 16.23 -19.83 -13.11
N THR A 74 16.06 -21.16 -13.10
CA THR A 74 14.99 -21.84 -12.35
C THR A 74 15.19 -21.71 -10.82
N ALA A 75 16.44 -21.72 -10.36
CA ALA A 75 16.74 -21.51 -8.95
C ALA A 75 16.43 -20.06 -8.52
N VAL A 76 16.74 -19.06 -9.37
CA VAL A 76 16.36 -17.66 -9.15
C VAL A 76 14.84 -17.52 -9.07
N GLU A 77 14.11 -18.05 -10.05
CA GLU A 77 12.65 -18.00 -10.09
C GLU A 77 12.02 -18.53 -8.79
N LYS A 78 12.42 -19.74 -8.38
CA LYS A 78 11.92 -20.35 -7.13
C LYS A 78 12.21 -19.50 -5.90
N ARG A 79 13.38 -18.86 -5.83
CA ARG A 79 13.77 -17.99 -4.71
C ARG A 79 12.92 -16.72 -4.68
N ILE A 80 12.73 -16.07 -5.83
CA ILE A 80 11.91 -14.86 -5.94
C ILE A 80 10.46 -15.17 -5.55
N VAL A 81 9.86 -16.21 -6.13
CA VAL A 81 8.47 -16.61 -5.83
C VAL A 81 8.28 -16.93 -4.35
N ASN A 82 9.19 -17.70 -3.76
CA ASN A 82 9.11 -18.05 -2.34
C ASN A 82 9.36 -16.86 -1.39
N SER A 83 9.95 -15.78 -1.87
CA SER A 83 10.20 -14.58 -1.07
C SER A 83 8.94 -13.72 -0.85
N ALA A 84 7.85 -13.93 -1.59
CA ALA A 84 6.70 -13.05 -1.61
C ALA A 84 6.11 -12.75 -0.21
N SER A 85 5.85 -13.78 0.60
CA SER A 85 5.32 -13.61 1.97
C SER A 85 6.29 -12.87 2.89
N TRP A 86 7.58 -13.13 2.76
CA TRP A 86 8.61 -12.44 3.52
C TRP A 86 8.77 -10.97 3.11
N LEU A 87 8.76 -10.68 1.81
CA LEU A 87 8.79 -9.31 1.31
C LEU A 87 7.56 -8.52 1.77
N LYS A 88 6.38 -9.15 1.76
CA LYS A 88 5.17 -8.54 2.34
C LYS A 88 5.37 -8.21 3.82
N TRP A 89 5.89 -9.16 4.61
CA TRP A 89 6.22 -8.96 6.02
C TRP A 89 7.21 -7.80 6.22
N LEU A 90 8.25 -7.71 5.36
CA LEU A 90 9.22 -6.60 5.39
C LEU A 90 8.52 -5.27 5.14
N CYS A 91 7.70 -5.15 4.08
CA CYS A 91 6.96 -3.93 3.78
C CYS A 91 6.06 -3.51 4.94
N GLU A 92 5.32 -4.44 5.54
CA GLU A 92 4.44 -4.16 6.68
C GLU A 92 5.20 -3.67 7.93
N ASN A 93 6.40 -4.20 8.18
CA ASN A 93 7.18 -3.82 9.35
C ASN A 93 8.01 -2.55 9.09
N LEU A 94 8.58 -2.38 7.91
CA LEU A 94 9.26 -1.12 7.54
C LEU A 94 8.31 0.07 7.57
N SER A 95 7.07 -0.10 7.12
CA SER A 95 6.08 0.97 7.15
C SER A 95 5.56 1.31 8.56
N ARG A 96 5.90 0.50 9.56
CA ARG A 96 5.60 0.75 10.98
C ARG A 96 6.79 1.29 11.78
N GLN A 97 7.98 1.33 11.18
CA GLN A 97 9.16 1.89 11.83
C GLN A 97 9.06 3.41 11.85
N GLU A 98 9.00 3.98 13.06
CA GLU A 98 9.10 5.41 13.37
C GLU A 98 8.55 6.36 12.29
N GLY A 99 7.24 6.35 12.11
CA GLY A 99 6.56 7.38 11.36
C GLY A 99 6.72 8.75 12.03
N PHE A 100 6.58 9.80 11.28
CA PHE A 100 6.47 11.15 11.83
C PHE A 100 5.28 11.19 12.79
N LEU A 101 5.56 11.25 14.09
CA LEU A 101 4.51 11.46 15.08
C LEU A 101 4.03 12.91 14.98
N VAL A 102 2.92 13.11 14.31
CA VAL A 102 2.22 14.38 14.34
C VAL A 102 1.26 14.36 15.53
N THR A 103 1.44 15.29 16.46
CA THR A 103 0.50 15.41 17.58
C THR A 103 -0.85 15.88 17.05
N PRO A 104 -1.92 15.08 17.22
CA PRO A 104 -3.24 15.48 16.78
C PRO A 104 -3.71 16.74 17.56
N PRO A 105 -4.43 17.67 16.92
CA PRO A 105 -5.05 18.78 17.63
C PRO A 105 -6.05 18.25 18.65
N GLU A 106 -6.31 19.03 19.72
CA GLU A 106 -7.13 18.61 20.87
C GLU A 106 -8.48 18.02 20.46
N TRP A 107 -9.14 18.63 19.49
CA TRP A 107 -10.47 18.20 19.01
C TRP A 107 -10.47 16.88 18.22
N LEU A 108 -9.29 16.39 17.77
CA LEU A 108 -9.11 15.10 17.08
C LEU A 108 -8.48 14.01 17.94
N LYS A 109 -8.14 14.28 19.20
CA LYS A 109 -7.45 13.31 20.07
C LYS A 109 -8.14 11.95 20.20
N ASN A 110 -9.46 11.94 20.12
CA ASN A 110 -10.26 10.72 20.28
C ASN A 110 -10.56 10.04 18.94
N TYR A 111 -10.08 10.57 17.84
CA TYR A 111 -10.31 10.03 16.50
C TYR A 111 -9.03 9.47 15.92
N LYS A 112 -9.17 8.44 15.13
CA LYS A 112 -8.09 7.91 14.30
C LYS A 112 -8.38 8.26 12.84
N ILE A 113 -7.49 8.99 12.19
CA ILE A 113 -7.65 9.36 10.78
C ILE A 113 -6.88 8.37 9.92
N ASN A 114 -7.59 7.61 9.11
CA ASN A 114 -7.04 6.63 8.19
C ASN A 114 -7.13 7.16 6.76
N LEU A 115 -5.97 7.36 6.13
CA LEU A 115 -5.86 7.67 4.71
C LEU A 115 -5.93 6.38 3.91
N VAL A 116 -6.79 6.34 2.89
CA VAL A 116 -6.96 5.17 2.02
C VAL A 116 -6.66 5.56 0.59
N ASP A 117 -5.80 4.78 -0.06
CA ASP A 117 -5.46 4.96 -1.46
C ASP A 117 -5.02 3.63 -2.11
N ALA A 118 -4.85 3.64 -3.42
CA ALA A 118 -4.32 2.52 -4.17
C ALA A 118 -3.36 2.98 -5.28
N SER A 119 -2.35 2.18 -5.53
CA SER A 119 -1.35 2.44 -6.56
C SER A 119 -1.24 1.28 -7.53
N ASP A 120 -1.21 1.57 -8.81
CA ASP A 120 -1.07 0.59 -9.88
C ASP A 120 0.39 0.29 -10.17
N TYR A 121 0.68 -0.99 -10.41
CA TYR A 121 2.01 -1.47 -10.77
C TYR A 121 1.95 -2.32 -12.04
N SER A 122 2.95 -2.13 -12.89
CA SER A 122 3.13 -2.90 -14.12
C SER A 122 4.38 -3.75 -14.04
N CYS A 123 4.30 -4.99 -14.55
CA CYS A 123 5.47 -5.81 -14.75
C CYS A 123 6.29 -5.35 -15.95
N ASN A 124 7.58 -5.64 -15.95
CA ASN A 124 8.43 -5.33 -17.09
C ASN A 124 7.92 -6.03 -18.37
N GLY A 125 7.66 -5.25 -19.40
CA GLY A 125 7.12 -5.74 -20.68
C GLY A 125 5.60 -5.80 -20.75
N SER A 126 4.88 -5.45 -19.68
CA SER A 126 3.44 -5.30 -19.69
C SER A 126 3.00 -4.05 -20.48
N ARG A 127 1.77 -4.10 -21.05
CA ARG A 127 1.15 -2.97 -21.73
C ARG A 127 0.14 -2.21 -20.87
N GLY A 128 0.08 -2.50 -19.58
CA GLY A 128 -0.88 -1.89 -18.65
C GLY A 128 -0.55 -2.26 -17.22
N SER A 129 -1.43 -1.90 -16.30
CA SER A 129 -1.30 -2.28 -14.90
C SER A 129 -1.62 -3.75 -14.70
N ASP A 130 -0.72 -4.48 -14.07
CA ASP A 130 -0.90 -5.92 -13.76
C ASP A 130 -1.43 -6.10 -12.36
N PHE A 131 -0.99 -5.26 -11.44
CA PHE A 131 -1.30 -5.34 -10.01
C PHE A 131 -1.70 -3.99 -9.45
N ARG A 132 -2.43 -4.03 -8.34
CA ARG A 132 -2.79 -2.86 -7.55
C ARG A 132 -2.42 -3.11 -6.09
N LEU A 133 -1.74 -2.13 -5.50
CA LEU A 133 -1.42 -2.08 -4.09
C LEU A 133 -2.44 -1.16 -3.41
N HIS A 134 -3.26 -1.71 -2.52
CA HIS A 134 -4.19 -0.96 -1.70
C HIS A 134 -3.61 -0.82 -0.30
N TYR A 135 -3.69 0.36 0.26
CA TYR A 135 -3.17 0.61 1.60
C TYR A 135 -4.09 1.54 2.41
N MET A 136 -4.07 1.33 3.70
CA MET A 136 -4.64 2.21 4.68
C MET A 136 -3.54 2.65 5.65
N MET A 137 -3.40 3.94 5.86
CA MET A 137 -2.34 4.56 6.64
C MET A 137 -2.93 5.51 7.68
N ASP A 138 -2.44 5.43 8.92
CA ASP A 138 -2.78 6.38 9.98
C ASP A 138 -2.09 7.72 9.72
N LEU A 139 -2.86 8.82 9.66
CA LEU A 139 -2.36 10.16 9.34
C LEU A 139 -1.35 10.69 10.36
N PHE A 140 -1.53 10.38 11.64
CA PHE A 140 -0.70 10.97 12.69
C PHE A 140 0.58 10.19 12.96
N THR A 141 0.55 8.88 12.74
CA THR A 141 1.72 8.02 12.92
C THR A 141 2.42 7.71 11.60
N MET A 142 1.80 8.02 10.46
CA MET A 142 2.24 7.65 9.11
C MET A 142 2.45 6.13 8.94
N ASN A 143 1.92 5.33 9.85
CA ASN A 143 2.03 3.89 9.82
C ASN A 143 0.98 3.27 8.90
N THR A 144 1.39 2.35 8.04
CA THR A 144 0.47 1.52 7.27
C THR A 144 -0.22 0.51 8.20
N THR A 145 -1.54 0.61 8.30
CA THR A 145 -2.35 -0.24 9.15
C THR A 145 -2.85 -1.48 8.43
N GLU A 146 -3.15 -1.34 7.13
CA GLU A 146 -3.53 -2.46 6.25
C GLU A 146 -2.89 -2.31 4.88
N LEU A 147 -2.51 -3.44 4.30
CA LEU A 147 -1.86 -3.52 2.99
C LEU A 147 -2.39 -4.74 2.23
N TYR A 148 -2.91 -4.51 1.02
CA TYR A 148 -3.42 -5.56 0.15
C TYR A 148 -2.83 -5.45 -1.25
N PHE A 149 -2.52 -6.59 -1.84
CA PHE A 149 -2.00 -6.70 -3.18
C PHE A 149 -2.96 -7.53 -4.02
N THR A 150 -3.49 -6.94 -5.10
CA THR A 150 -4.50 -7.58 -5.93
C THR A 150 -4.16 -7.48 -7.41
N PRO A 151 -4.79 -8.26 -8.29
CA PRO A 151 -4.77 -7.98 -9.72
C PRO A 151 -5.32 -6.57 -10.00
N ALA A 152 -4.78 -5.88 -11.01
CA ALA A 152 -5.21 -4.53 -11.37
C ALA A 152 -6.69 -4.44 -11.80
N SER A 153 -7.30 -5.57 -12.18
CA SER A 153 -8.73 -5.68 -12.48
C SER A 153 -9.64 -5.49 -11.26
N GLU A 154 -9.11 -5.65 -10.06
CA GLU A 154 -9.86 -5.39 -8.83
C GLU A 154 -9.92 -3.89 -8.54
N GLY A 155 -11.14 -3.36 -8.40
CA GLY A 155 -11.39 -1.95 -8.14
C GLY A 155 -11.00 -1.52 -6.71
N GLU A 156 -11.00 -0.21 -6.52
CA GLU A 156 -10.87 0.43 -5.22
C GLU A 156 -12.17 0.25 -4.43
N THR A 157 -12.06 -0.31 -3.23
CA THR A 157 -13.21 -0.54 -2.35
C THR A 157 -12.82 -0.47 -0.87
N LEU A 158 -13.65 0.20 -0.05
CA LEU A 158 -13.47 0.27 1.40
C LEU A 158 -13.82 -1.06 2.08
N THR A 159 -14.67 -1.88 1.46
CA THR A 159 -15.02 -3.20 1.98
C THR A 159 -13.85 -4.17 2.08
N ARG A 160 -12.70 -3.83 1.50
CA ARG A 160 -11.44 -4.56 1.63
C ARG A 160 -10.80 -4.38 3.01
N TYR A 161 -11.00 -3.22 3.62
CA TYR A 161 -10.36 -2.86 4.89
C TYR A 161 -11.19 -3.33 6.06
N THR A 162 -10.64 -4.24 6.85
CA THR A 162 -11.37 -4.95 7.92
C THR A 162 -11.19 -4.32 9.31
N LYS A 163 -10.27 -3.35 9.43
CA LYS A 163 -9.94 -2.73 10.71
C LYS A 163 -10.67 -1.42 10.99
N ILE A 164 -11.66 -1.06 10.16
CA ILE A 164 -12.48 0.13 10.40
C ILE A 164 -13.37 -0.11 11.62
N LYS A 165 -13.40 0.85 12.54
CA LYS A 165 -14.14 0.76 13.81
C LYS A 165 -14.64 2.13 14.27
N ASP A 166 -15.34 2.14 15.38
CA ASP A 166 -15.85 3.35 16.04
C ASP A 166 -14.73 4.40 16.20
N LYS A 167 -15.04 5.66 15.88
CA LYS A 167 -14.16 6.82 15.89
C LYS A 167 -13.02 6.81 14.87
N ASP A 168 -13.00 5.89 13.93
CA ASP A 168 -12.15 5.99 12.76
C ASP A 168 -12.75 6.99 11.77
N ILE A 169 -11.95 7.89 11.23
CA ILE A 169 -12.30 8.79 10.11
C ILE A 169 -11.56 8.29 8.88
N ILE A 170 -12.29 7.84 7.88
CA ILE A 170 -11.72 7.38 6.61
C ILE A 170 -11.61 8.55 5.66
N VAL A 171 -10.40 8.87 5.22
CA VAL A 171 -10.13 9.89 4.20
C VAL A 171 -9.75 9.19 2.90
N ALA A 172 -10.55 9.38 1.86
CA ALA A 172 -10.36 8.70 0.58
C ALA A 172 -10.65 9.65 -0.60
N ASP A 173 -10.13 9.28 -1.77
CA ASP A 173 -10.38 10.01 -2.99
C ASP A 173 -11.75 9.66 -3.61
N ARG A 174 -12.04 10.29 -4.77
CA ARG A 174 -13.32 10.09 -5.49
C ARG A 174 -13.52 8.67 -6.03
N GLY A 175 -12.48 7.85 -6.12
CA GLY A 175 -12.58 6.44 -6.53
C GLY A 175 -13.44 5.63 -5.57
N TYR A 176 -13.39 6.00 -4.28
CA TYR A 176 -14.16 5.37 -3.21
C TYR A 176 -15.54 5.99 -2.98
N CYS A 177 -15.94 7.03 -3.74
CA CYS A 177 -17.19 7.75 -3.53
C CYS A 177 -18.38 7.01 -4.14
N SER A 178 -18.94 6.05 -3.40
CA SER A 178 -20.20 5.40 -3.73
C SER A 178 -21.03 5.14 -2.46
N ILE A 179 -22.35 5.01 -2.60
CA ILE A 179 -23.26 4.73 -1.48
C ILE A 179 -22.86 3.45 -0.76
N ARG A 180 -22.42 2.43 -1.48
CA ARG A 180 -21.96 1.16 -0.90
C ARG A 180 -20.77 1.35 0.03
N GLU A 181 -19.77 2.11 -0.42
CA GLU A 181 -18.55 2.34 0.34
C GLU A 181 -18.82 3.21 1.58
N ILE A 182 -19.67 4.22 1.44
CA ILE A 182 -20.10 5.09 2.54
C ILE A 182 -20.85 4.27 3.59
N ASN A 183 -21.85 3.48 3.17
CA ASN A 183 -22.61 2.63 4.08
C ASN A 183 -21.71 1.64 4.82
N TYR A 184 -20.70 1.09 4.16
CA TYR A 184 -19.74 0.19 4.81
C TYR A 184 -19.04 0.86 6.00
N VAL A 185 -18.57 2.11 5.84
CA VAL A 185 -17.92 2.86 6.94
C VAL A 185 -18.91 3.14 8.06
N VAL A 186 -20.12 3.59 7.73
CA VAL A 186 -21.18 3.91 8.70
C VAL A 186 -21.62 2.67 9.49
N GLU A 187 -21.78 1.52 8.84
CA GLU A 187 -22.11 0.25 9.49
C GLU A 187 -21.04 -0.18 10.51
N HIS A 188 -19.79 0.20 10.28
CA HIS A 188 -18.67 -0.02 11.19
C HIS A 188 -18.50 1.12 12.22
N LYS A 189 -19.47 2.04 12.29
CA LYS A 189 -19.47 3.22 13.18
C LYS A 189 -18.30 4.19 12.96
N GLY A 190 -17.72 4.18 11.78
CA GLY A 190 -16.71 5.14 11.35
C GLY A 190 -17.36 6.36 10.71
N ASP A 191 -16.58 7.42 10.63
CA ASP A 191 -16.88 8.63 9.88
C ASP A 191 -16.06 8.65 8.58
N TYR A 192 -16.39 9.53 7.64
CA TYR A 192 -15.68 9.61 6.37
C TYR A 192 -15.51 11.04 5.86
N VAL A 193 -14.41 11.26 5.15
CA VAL A 193 -14.14 12.44 4.32
C VAL A 193 -13.75 11.95 2.94
N ILE A 194 -14.67 11.97 2.01
CA ILE A 194 -14.47 11.45 0.65
C ILE A 194 -14.70 12.56 -0.37
N ARG A 195 -13.76 12.71 -1.31
CA ARG A 195 -13.94 13.65 -2.42
C ARG A 195 -15.07 13.17 -3.33
N MET A 196 -16.15 13.94 -3.42
CA MET A 196 -17.32 13.61 -4.21
C MET A 196 -17.16 14.03 -5.67
N ARG A 197 -17.77 13.28 -6.58
CA ARG A 197 -18.13 13.74 -7.94
C ARG A 197 -19.56 14.27 -7.90
N SER A 198 -19.85 15.34 -8.63
CA SER A 198 -21.18 15.95 -8.66
C SER A 198 -22.30 14.97 -9.04
N ASN A 199 -21.97 13.89 -9.76
CA ASN A 199 -22.90 12.87 -10.23
C ASN A 199 -22.73 11.49 -9.58
N SER A 200 -22.01 11.40 -8.44
CA SER A 200 -21.77 10.09 -7.79
C SER A 200 -23.04 9.47 -7.25
N PHE A 201 -23.96 10.28 -6.75
CA PHE A 201 -25.26 9.88 -6.25
C PHE A 201 -26.23 11.08 -6.19
N ASN A 202 -27.53 10.80 -6.16
CA ASN A 202 -28.52 11.84 -5.96
C ASN A 202 -28.59 12.21 -4.48
N LEU A 203 -28.60 13.50 -4.18
CA LEU A 203 -28.84 14.03 -2.85
C LEU A 203 -30.31 14.41 -2.71
N TYR A 204 -30.86 14.24 -1.52
CA TYR A 204 -32.23 14.57 -1.20
C TYR A 204 -32.26 15.28 0.15
N THR A 205 -33.12 16.27 0.27
CA THR A 205 -33.43 16.91 1.53
C THR A 205 -34.32 16.00 2.39
N LYS A 206 -34.45 16.31 3.68
CA LYS A 206 -35.24 15.46 4.63
C LYS A 206 -36.72 15.31 4.24
N ASP A 207 -37.26 16.24 3.48
CA ASP A 207 -38.63 16.20 2.93
C ASP A 207 -38.71 15.37 1.62
N GLY A 208 -37.62 14.79 1.18
CA GLY A 208 -37.55 13.95 -0.02
C GLY A 208 -37.39 14.71 -1.33
N THR A 209 -37.20 16.02 -1.29
CA THR A 209 -36.94 16.84 -2.49
C THR A 209 -35.51 16.59 -2.98
N LYS A 210 -35.34 16.38 -4.29
CA LYS A 210 -34.01 16.23 -4.88
C LYS A 210 -33.21 17.52 -4.73
N TYR A 211 -32.01 17.39 -4.16
CA TYR A 211 -31.08 18.50 -3.99
C TYR A 211 -30.07 18.55 -5.13
N ASP A 212 -30.00 19.67 -5.85
CA ASP A 212 -29.01 19.87 -6.91
C ASP A 212 -27.81 20.64 -6.40
N LEU A 213 -26.79 19.86 -5.96
CA LEU A 213 -25.52 20.43 -5.49
C LEU A 213 -24.83 21.28 -6.58
N THR A 214 -25.01 20.95 -7.85
CA THR A 214 -24.34 21.66 -8.95
C THR A 214 -24.93 23.05 -9.14
N GLU A 215 -26.25 23.19 -9.03
CA GLU A 215 -26.90 24.51 -9.08
C GLU A 215 -26.51 25.35 -7.85
N GLU A 216 -26.48 24.75 -6.67
CA GLU A 216 -26.06 25.45 -5.44
C GLU A 216 -24.61 25.96 -5.52
N LEU A 217 -23.70 25.17 -6.08
CA LEU A 217 -22.30 25.56 -6.28
C LEU A 217 -22.10 26.64 -7.34
N LYS A 218 -23.02 26.76 -8.31
CA LYS A 218 -23.00 27.84 -9.32
C LYS A 218 -23.47 29.18 -8.77
N MET A 219 -24.33 29.17 -7.76
CA MET A 219 -24.88 30.41 -7.16
C MET A 219 -23.84 31.18 -6.36
N ASP A 220 -22.80 30.49 -5.88
CA ASP A 220 -21.75 31.11 -5.10
C ASP A 220 -20.44 30.32 -5.34
N ASP A 221 -19.51 30.94 -6.04
CA ASP A 221 -18.20 30.38 -6.41
C ASP A 221 -17.08 30.75 -5.42
N THR A 222 -17.43 31.19 -4.22
CA THR A 222 -16.46 31.53 -3.18
C THR A 222 -15.60 30.33 -2.82
N PRO A 223 -14.27 30.37 -3.04
CA PRO A 223 -13.37 29.26 -2.72
C PRO A 223 -13.42 28.90 -1.22
N GLY A 224 -13.55 27.62 -0.93
CA GLY A 224 -13.56 27.12 0.45
C GLY A 224 -14.90 27.30 1.19
N ARG A 225 -15.98 27.61 0.48
CA ARG A 225 -17.32 27.65 1.06
C ARG A 225 -17.67 26.30 1.71
N LYS A 226 -18.15 26.36 2.94
CA LYS A 226 -18.75 25.23 3.64
C LYS A 226 -20.26 25.25 3.42
N ILE A 227 -20.82 24.17 2.89
CA ILE A 227 -22.25 23.91 2.80
C ILE A 227 -22.58 22.84 3.82
N ASP A 228 -23.42 23.18 4.78
CA ASP A 228 -23.88 22.26 5.83
C ASP A 228 -25.26 21.74 5.41
N LEU A 229 -25.29 20.55 4.84
CA LEU A 229 -26.52 19.92 4.38
C LEU A 229 -27.00 18.94 5.43
N ASN A 230 -28.13 19.25 6.06
CA ASN A 230 -28.88 18.25 6.83
C ASN A 230 -29.71 17.38 5.84
N LEU A 231 -29.03 16.41 5.23
CA LEU A 231 -29.61 15.45 4.30
C LEU A 231 -30.19 14.24 5.03
#